data_8e610bef55fdb0bc8cd91db074f27e7b
#
_entry.id   8e610bef55fdb0bc8cd91db074f27e7b
#
_cell.length_a   1.000
_cell.length_b   1.000
_cell.length_c   1.000
_cell.angle_alpha   90.00
_cell.angle_beta   90.00
_cell.angle_gamma   90.00
#
_symmetry.space_group_name_H-M   'P 1'
#
loop_
_entity.id
_entity.type
_entity.pdbx_description
1 polymer ?
#
loop_
_entity_poly.entity_id
_entity_poly.type
_entity_poly.pdbx_seq_one_letter_code
_entity_poly.pdbx_strand_id
1 'polypeptide(L)'
;MVNMMRKKVIFIFFAVLVFLLITFGYSQAKIPIKSYEQDQISINIYHDSLEMVDNNNVLIDRYSMEPWVIVDGCLYSDEKVILVIVGKEGEIRGERLACYKYEGGKIQEKWIDNNRQMNPWKVLICDVEGDGKPEVAVGVWKTAKFHPVFDNRLFIYAWEKGMIYPKWLGSRLSSPFVDFDFRDMNHDGILELIALEYQKDGLKRVMAYEWTGFGFRGIAILGKNLLMDSISEFCFEGRDFNEIQ
;
A
#
# COMPACT_ATOMS: atom_id res chain seq x y z
N MET A 1 -37.78 14.60 52.12
CA MET A 1 -38.06 13.84 50.86
C MET A 1 -37.70 14.66 49.61
N VAL A 2 -37.99 15.97 49.51
CA VAL A 2 -37.70 16.81 48.35
C VAL A 2 -36.20 16.98 48.04
N ASN A 3 -35.31 17.00 49.05
CA ASN A 3 -33.85 17.17 48.85
C ASN A 3 -33.15 15.91 48.29
N MET A 4 -33.71 14.75 48.49
CA MET A 4 -33.15 13.47 48.01
C MET A 4 -33.53 13.22 46.54
N MET A 5 -34.70 13.70 46.12
CA MET A 5 -35.12 13.65 44.71
C MET A 5 -34.28 14.62 43.83
N ARG A 6 -33.98 15.83 44.32
CA ARG A 6 -33.13 16.80 43.61
C ARG A 6 -31.71 16.27 43.38
N LYS A 7 -31.10 15.60 44.37
CA LYS A 7 -29.76 14.98 44.21
C LYS A 7 -29.77 13.83 43.22
N LYS A 8 -30.82 13.00 43.16
CA LYS A 8 -30.93 11.92 42.15
C LYS A 8 -31.11 12.47 40.73
N VAL A 9 -31.90 13.51 40.55
CA VAL A 9 -32.10 14.13 39.25
C VAL A 9 -30.81 14.78 38.73
N ILE A 10 -30.04 15.47 39.58
CA ILE A 10 -28.75 16.07 39.23
C ILE A 10 -27.71 14.98 38.84
N PHE A 11 -27.70 13.85 39.58
CA PHE A 11 -26.77 12.75 39.28
C PHE A 11 -27.12 12.04 37.97
N ILE A 12 -28.38 11.87 37.63
CA ILE A 12 -28.83 11.31 36.35
C ILE A 12 -28.49 12.27 35.22
N PHE A 13 -28.71 13.57 35.39
CA PHE A 13 -28.31 14.56 34.35
C PHE A 13 -26.81 14.62 34.12
N PHE A 14 -25.99 14.50 35.15
CA PHE A 14 -24.55 14.45 35.04
C PHE A 14 -24.07 13.17 34.39
N ALA A 15 -24.66 12.01 34.72
CA ALA A 15 -24.34 10.72 34.08
C ALA A 15 -24.74 10.70 32.60
N VAL A 16 -25.87 11.26 32.22
CA VAL A 16 -26.30 11.39 30.81
C VAL A 16 -25.41 12.38 30.05
N LEU A 17 -24.99 13.48 30.66
CA LEU A 17 -24.09 14.44 30.06
C LEU A 17 -22.68 13.85 29.83
N VAL A 18 -22.16 13.10 30.81
CA VAL A 18 -20.89 12.37 30.72
C VAL A 18 -20.99 11.28 29.67
N PHE A 19 -22.09 10.53 29.59
CA PHE A 19 -22.33 9.52 28.55
C PHE A 19 -22.44 10.15 27.16
N LEU A 20 -23.14 11.27 27.01
CA LEU A 20 -23.19 12.04 25.78
C LEU A 20 -21.82 12.61 25.39
N LEU A 21 -21.02 13.12 26.33
CA LEU A 21 -19.66 13.58 26.07
C LEU A 21 -18.73 12.43 25.69
N ILE A 22 -18.89 11.24 26.25
CA ILE A 22 -18.17 10.04 25.88
C ILE A 22 -18.63 9.54 24.50
N THR A 23 -19.91 9.54 24.19
CA THR A 23 -20.42 9.09 22.87
C THR A 23 -20.17 10.11 21.75
N PHE A 24 -20.14 11.42 22.04
CA PHE A 24 -19.75 12.45 21.07
C PHE A 24 -18.23 12.68 20.98
N GLY A 25 -17.45 12.26 21.98
CA GLY A 25 -16.00 12.42 22.03
C GLY A 25 -15.19 11.27 21.44
N TYR A 26 -15.79 10.12 21.23
CA TYR A 26 -15.17 9.01 20.51
C TYR A 26 -15.52 9.07 19.02
N SER A 27 -15.04 10.12 18.33
CA SER A 27 -14.63 9.91 16.94
C SER A 27 -13.49 8.90 17.03
N GLN A 28 -13.73 7.64 16.67
CA GLN A 28 -12.66 6.66 16.56
C GLN A 28 -11.62 7.28 15.63
N ALA A 29 -10.41 7.47 16.13
CA ALA A 29 -9.32 8.02 15.32
C ALA A 29 -9.20 7.11 14.09
N LYS A 30 -9.46 7.66 12.92
CA LYS A 30 -9.41 6.94 11.66
C LYS A 30 -7.97 6.54 11.42
N ILE A 31 -7.71 5.24 11.27
CA ILE A 31 -6.36 4.73 11.03
C ILE A 31 -6.10 4.78 9.53
N PRO A 32 -5.03 5.43 9.07
CA PRO A 32 -4.67 5.42 7.65
C PRO A 32 -4.19 4.02 7.23
N ILE A 33 -4.46 3.64 5.99
CA ILE A 33 -3.85 2.47 5.34
C ILE A 33 -2.33 2.64 5.27
N LYS A 34 -1.90 3.84 4.87
CA LYS A 34 -0.49 4.26 4.84
C LYS A 34 -0.36 5.73 5.20
N SER A 35 0.77 6.10 5.80
CA SER A 35 1.12 7.48 6.12
C SER A 35 2.55 7.74 5.67
N TYR A 36 2.78 8.90 5.06
CA TYR A 36 4.06 9.34 4.54
C TYR A 36 4.36 10.74 5.04
N GLU A 37 5.52 10.90 5.66
CA GLU A 37 6.01 12.21 6.11
C GLU A 37 6.97 12.78 5.07
N GLN A 38 6.76 14.04 4.70
CA GLN A 38 7.64 14.77 3.80
C GLN A 38 7.70 16.24 4.17
N ASP A 39 8.91 16.74 4.47
CA ASP A 39 9.17 18.13 4.88
C ASP A 39 8.34 18.52 6.12
N GLN A 40 7.32 19.36 5.93
CA GLN A 40 6.44 19.86 6.98
C GLN A 40 5.00 19.37 6.84
N ILE A 41 4.77 18.35 6.05
CA ILE A 41 3.45 17.77 5.83
C ILE A 41 3.50 16.25 5.93
N SER A 42 2.35 15.66 6.25
CA SER A 42 2.12 14.22 6.13
C SER A 42 0.99 13.96 5.15
N ILE A 43 1.17 12.97 4.29
CA ILE A 43 0.14 12.45 3.39
C ILE A 43 -0.40 11.16 3.99
N ASN A 44 -1.67 11.16 4.33
CA ASN A 44 -2.36 10.02 4.90
C ASN A 44 -3.32 9.43 3.85
N ILE A 45 -3.17 8.16 3.57
CA ILE A 45 -4.03 7.39 2.67
C ILE A 45 -5.01 6.62 3.53
N TYR A 46 -6.28 6.99 3.49
CA TYR A 46 -7.36 6.28 4.16
C TYR A 46 -8.18 5.48 3.13
N HIS A 47 -9.01 4.60 3.63
CA HIS A 47 -9.90 3.80 2.79
C HIS A 47 -10.83 4.63 1.90
N ASP A 48 -11.30 5.79 2.37
CA ASP A 48 -12.29 6.65 1.72
C ASP A 48 -11.75 8.02 1.29
N SER A 49 -10.49 8.34 1.60
CA SER A 49 -9.93 9.67 1.35
C SER A 49 -8.41 9.71 1.33
N LEU A 50 -7.88 10.73 0.67
CA LEU A 50 -6.50 11.19 0.81
C LEU A 50 -6.52 12.45 1.67
N GLU A 51 -5.65 12.55 2.65
CA GLU A 51 -5.53 13.72 3.52
C GLU A 51 -4.09 14.23 3.54
N MET A 52 -3.96 15.54 3.54
CA MET A 52 -2.71 16.25 3.77
C MET A 52 -2.82 17.01 5.08
N VAL A 53 -1.91 16.79 6.01
CA VAL A 53 -1.87 17.45 7.31
C VAL A 53 -0.50 18.09 7.54
N ASP A 54 -0.45 19.12 8.40
CA ASP A 54 0.80 19.74 8.83
C ASP A 54 1.45 18.98 9.99
N ASN A 55 2.63 19.42 10.44
CA ASN A 55 3.38 18.83 11.57
C ASN A 55 2.62 18.87 12.92
N ASN A 56 1.54 19.65 13.02
CA ASN A 56 0.67 19.69 14.19
C ASN A 56 -0.57 18.81 14.03
N ASN A 57 -0.63 17.98 12.98
CA ASN A 57 -1.79 17.18 12.58
C ASN A 57 -3.02 18.03 12.23
N VAL A 58 -2.83 19.28 11.79
CA VAL A 58 -3.93 20.13 11.31
C VAL A 58 -4.17 19.80 9.83
N LEU A 59 -5.42 19.49 9.50
CA LEU A 59 -5.84 19.19 8.15
C LEU A 59 -5.63 20.40 7.22
N ILE A 60 -4.81 20.20 6.18
CA ILE A 60 -4.57 21.20 5.12
C ILE A 60 -5.55 21.00 3.97
N ASP A 61 -5.69 19.74 3.52
CA ASP A 61 -6.61 19.39 2.44
C ASP A 61 -7.08 17.94 2.56
N ARG A 62 -8.25 17.65 1.99
CA ARG A 62 -8.83 16.31 1.92
C ARG A 62 -9.49 16.10 0.57
N TYR A 63 -9.14 15.00 -0.08
CA TYR A 63 -9.79 14.51 -1.29
C TYR A 63 -10.64 13.29 -0.96
N SER A 64 -11.97 13.39 -1.12
CA SER A 64 -12.89 12.26 -0.92
C SER A 64 -12.85 11.34 -2.13
N MET A 65 -12.83 10.04 -1.88
CA MET A 65 -12.80 9.02 -2.93
C MET A 65 -14.20 8.54 -3.33
N GLU A 66 -15.28 8.99 -2.68
CA GLU A 66 -16.64 8.55 -2.99
C GLU A 66 -16.98 8.67 -4.50
N PRO A 67 -17.62 7.66 -5.11
CA PRO A 67 -18.15 6.43 -4.52
C PRO A 67 -17.14 5.25 -4.44
N TRP A 68 -15.86 5.51 -4.63
CA TRP A 68 -14.78 4.52 -4.60
C TRP A 68 -14.15 4.41 -3.22
N VAL A 69 -13.46 3.30 -3.00
CA VAL A 69 -12.58 3.11 -1.85
C VAL A 69 -11.15 2.83 -2.31
N ILE A 70 -10.17 3.18 -1.47
CA ILE A 70 -8.76 2.88 -1.69
C ILE A 70 -8.46 1.49 -1.14
N VAL A 71 -7.92 0.62 -1.98
CA VAL A 71 -7.45 -0.72 -1.62
C VAL A 71 -6.00 -0.68 -1.14
N ASP A 72 -5.16 0.05 -1.86
CA ASP A 72 -3.75 0.28 -1.53
C ASP A 72 -3.26 1.58 -2.18
N GLY A 73 -2.09 2.09 -1.74
CA GLY A 73 -1.51 3.28 -2.33
C GLY A 73 -0.05 3.46 -1.95
N CYS A 74 0.64 4.32 -2.69
CA CYS A 74 2.01 4.72 -2.41
C CYS A 74 2.26 6.18 -2.78
N LEU A 75 3.33 6.75 -2.22
CA LEU A 75 3.78 8.11 -2.48
C LEU A 75 5.07 8.08 -3.30
N TYR A 76 5.13 8.85 -4.38
CA TYR A 76 6.36 9.26 -5.02
C TYR A 76 6.67 10.71 -4.63
N SER A 77 7.53 10.86 -3.64
CA SER A 77 7.80 12.14 -2.97
C SER A 77 8.43 13.17 -3.88
N ASP A 78 9.36 12.78 -4.76
CA ASP A 78 10.11 13.72 -5.61
C ASP A 78 9.21 14.49 -6.56
N GLU A 79 8.18 13.86 -7.10
CA GLU A 79 7.20 14.53 -7.96
C GLU A 79 5.91 14.93 -7.23
N LYS A 80 5.79 14.67 -5.92
CA LYS A 80 4.60 14.93 -5.11
C LYS A 80 3.36 14.22 -5.64
N VAL A 81 3.54 12.95 -6.01
CA VAL A 81 2.51 12.11 -6.62
C VAL A 81 2.06 11.03 -5.65
N ILE A 82 0.75 10.83 -5.57
CA ILE A 82 0.11 9.74 -4.84
C ILE A 82 -0.51 8.79 -5.88
N LEU A 83 -0.07 7.54 -5.90
CA LEU A 83 -0.71 6.48 -6.68
C LEU A 83 -1.58 5.65 -5.77
N VAL A 84 -2.82 5.41 -6.15
CA VAL A 84 -3.75 4.59 -5.39
C VAL A 84 -4.45 3.58 -6.28
N ILE A 85 -4.76 2.43 -5.69
CA ILE A 85 -5.65 1.44 -6.27
C ILE A 85 -7.04 1.73 -5.74
N VAL A 86 -7.99 1.96 -6.63
CA VAL A 86 -9.39 2.22 -6.28
C VAL A 86 -10.29 1.06 -6.68
N GLY A 87 -11.25 0.76 -5.84
CA GLY A 87 -12.21 -0.34 -6.02
C GLY A 87 -13.55 -0.02 -5.39
N LYS A 88 -14.39 -1.03 -5.24
CA LYS A 88 -15.67 -0.93 -4.56
C LYS A 88 -15.56 -1.37 -3.11
N GLU A 89 -16.46 -0.85 -2.29
CA GLU A 89 -16.58 -1.25 -0.89
C GLU A 89 -16.72 -2.78 -0.74
N GLY A 90 -15.94 -3.35 0.18
CA GLY A 90 -15.93 -4.79 0.48
C GLY A 90 -15.12 -5.66 -0.49
N GLU A 91 -14.52 -5.12 -1.53
CA GLU A 91 -13.62 -5.84 -2.42
C GLU A 91 -12.17 -5.79 -1.93
N ILE A 92 -11.46 -6.93 -1.96
CA ILE A 92 -10.03 -7.04 -1.58
C ILE A 92 -9.09 -6.66 -2.72
N ARG A 93 -9.60 -6.45 -3.93
CA ARG A 93 -8.87 -6.02 -5.12
C ARG A 93 -9.56 -4.81 -5.72
N GLY A 94 -8.76 -3.91 -6.25
CA GLY A 94 -9.26 -2.74 -6.92
C GLY A 94 -9.69 -3.03 -8.37
N GLU A 95 -10.32 -2.04 -8.96
CA GLU A 95 -10.70 -2.02 -10.37
C GLU A 95 -9.68 -1.25 -11.20
N ARG A 96 -9.04 -0.21 -10.64
CA ARG A 96 -8.23 0.77 -11.36
C ARG A 96 -7.06 1.28 -10.54
N LEU A 97 -6.06 1.76 -11.24
CA LEU A 97 -5.01 2.62 -10.68
C LEU A 97 -5.36 4.08 -10.96
N ALA A 98 -5.18 4.95 -9.97
CA ALA A 98 -5.41 6.38 -10.07
C ALA A 98 -4.20 7.16 -9.55
N CYS A 99 -3.96 8.33 -10.13
CA CYS A 99 -2.87 9.21 -9.81
C CYS A 99 -3.39 10.56 -9.34
N TYR A 100 -2.88 11.00 -8.20
CA TYR A 100 -3.12 12.31 -7.61
C TYR A 100 -1.80 13.04 -7.42
N LYS A 101 -1.84 14.37 -7.47
CA LYS A 101 -0.70 15.22 -7.16
C LYS A 101 -1.10 16.20 -6.05
N TYR A 102 -0.20 16.40 -5.08
CA TYR A 102 -0.38 17.43 -4.08
C TYR A 102 0.56 18.61 -4.36
N GLU A 103 -0.03 19.77 -4.55
CA GLU A 103 0.67 20.99 -4.90
C GLU A 103 -0.14 22.22 -4.44
N GLY A 104 0.57 23.25 -3.93
CA GLY A 104 -0.08 24.47 -3.47
C GLY A 104 -1.12 24.26 -2.36
N GLY A 105 -0.91 23.28 -1.47
CA GLY A 105 -1.83 22.95 -0.41
C GLY A 105 -3.10 22.22 -0.86
N LYS A 106 -3.11 21.61 -2.03
CA LYS A 106 -4.25 20.89 -2.61
C LYS A 106 -3.86 19.53 -3.18
N ILE A 107 -4.76 18.56 -3.00
CA ILE A 107 -4.69 17.23 -3.65
C ILE A 107 -5.58 17.27 -4.89
N GLN A 108 -5.05 16.92 -6.04
CA GLN A 108 -5.74 16.98 -7.32
C GLN A 108 -5.58 15.68 -8.09
N GLU A 109 -6.66 15.15 -8.64
CA GLU A 109 -6.63 14.04 -9.58
C GLU A 109 -5.89 14.44 -10.86
N LYS A 110 -5.02 13.58 -11.33
CA LYS A 110 -4.31 13.72 -12.62
C LYS A 110 -4.85 12.77 -13.67
N TRP A 111 -5.02 11.50 -13.31
CA TRP A 111 -5.63 10.49 -14.19
C TRP A 111 -6.14 9.30 -13.40
N ILE A 112 -7.09 8.59 -14.00
CA ILE A 112 -7.54 7.27 -13.58
C ILE A 112 -7.40 6.33 -14.78
N ASP A 113 -6.70 5.20 -14.59
CA ASP A 113 -6.56 4.18 -15.64
C ASP A 113 -7.93 3.57 -15.99
N ASN A 114 -8.16 3.38 -17.29
CA ASN A 114 -9.40 2.77 -17.78
C ASN A 114 -9.34 1.24 -17.90
N ASN A 115 -8.23 0.61 -17.57
CA ASN A 115 -8.05 -0.84 -17.69
C ASN A 115 -8.70 -1.60 -16.51
N ARG A 116 -10.00 -1.84 -16.60
CA ARG A 116 -10.80 -2.52 -15.58
C ARG A 116 -10.52 -4.03 -15.42
N GLN A 117 -9.63 -4.61 -16.24
CA GLN A 117 -9.32 -6.05 -16.20
C GLN A 117 -8.03 -6.37 -15.44
N MET A 118 -7.41 -5.40 -14.80
CA MET A 118 -6.16 -5.63 -14.07
C MET A 118 -6.37 -6.29 -12.71
N ASN A 119 -7.49 -5.99 -12.04
CA ASN A 119 -7.75 -6.39 -10.66
C ASN A 119 -6.52 -6.12 -9.76
N PRO A 120 -6.04 -4.87 -9.68
CA PRO A 120 -4.85 -4.54 -8.93
C PRO A 120 -5.12 -4.66 -7.42
N TRP A 121 -4.09 -5.05 -6.64
CA TRP A 121 -4.23 -5.21 -5.19
C TRP A 121 -3.08 -4.60 -4.38
N LYS A 122 -1.94 -4.32 -5.01
CA LYS A 122 -0.79 -3.66 -4.38
C LYS A 122 -0.09 -2.74 -5.37
N VAL A 123 0.36 -1.57 -4.90
CA VAL A 123 1.15 -0.62 -5.69
C VAL A 123 2.32 -0.10 -4.87
N LEU A 124 3.51 -0.08 -5.48
CA LEU A 124 4.75 0.42 -4.89
C LEU A 124 5.51 1.25 -5.92
N ILE A 125 6.32 2.20 -5.44
CA ILE A 125 7.39 2.83 -6.21
C ILE A 125 8.68 2.07 -5.94
N CYS A 126 9.43 1.78 -6.99
CA CYS A 126 10.74 1.12 -6.91
C CYS A 126 11.69 1.70 -7.96
N ASP A 127 12.97 1.44 -7.80
CA ASP A 127 14.01 1.64 -8.82
C ASP A 127 14.73 0.30 -8.97
N VAL A 128 14.26 -0.50 -9.95
CA VAL A 128 14.79 -1.86 -10.17
C VAL A 128 16.03 -1.86 -11.05
N GLU A 129 16.32 -0.76 -11.73
CA GLU A 129 17.52 -0.59 -12.58
C GLU A 129 18.65 0.11 -11.84
N GLY A 130 18.37 0.79 -10.73
CA GLY A 130 19.34 1.58 -9.99
C GLY A 130 19.80 2.82 -10.76
N ASP A 131 19.00 3.31 -11.71
CA ASP A 131 19.35 4.46 -12.57
C ASP A 131 18.79 5.79 -12.04
N GLY A 132 18.13 5.75 -10.89
CA GLY A 132 17.48 6.90 -10.23
C GLY A 132 16.16 7.30 -10.88
N LYS A 133 15.65 6.52 -11.85
CA LYS A 133 14.30 6.73 -12.40
C LYS A 133 13.34 5.73 -11.77
N PRO A 134 12.22 6.20 -11.25
CA PRO A 134 11.29 5.30 -10.58
C PRO A 134 10.52 4.44 -11.56
N GLU A 135 10.27 3.22 -11.14
CA GLU A 135 9.22 2.36 -11.67
C GLU A 135 8.04 2.27 -10.72
N VAL A 136 6.90 1.91 -11.30
CA VAL A 136 5.69 1.57 -10.56
C VAL A 136 5.45 0.07 -10.65
N ALA A 137 5.56 -0.61 -9.52
CA ALA A 137 5.26 -2.02 -9.39
C ALA A 137 3.81 -2.21 -8.98
N VAL A 138 3.06 -3.01 -9.74
CA VAL A 138 1.63 -3.27 -9.48
C VAL A 138 1.40 -4.77 -9.39
N GLY A 139 0.92 -5.22 -8.23
CA GLY A 139 0.37 -6.55 -8.03
C GLY A 139 -1.03 -6.64 -8.63
N VAL A 140 -1.27 -7.57 -9.53
CA VAL A 140 -2.55 -7.75 -10.21
C VAL A 140 -3.04 -9.19 -10.14
N TRP A 141 -4.35 -9.41 -10.21
CA TRP A 141 -4.96 -10.74 -10.25
C TRP A 141 -5.56 -11.01 -11.62
N LYS A 142 -4.83 -11.73 -12.47
CA LYS A 142 -5.29 -12.03 -13.83
C LYS A 142 -4.62 -13.25 -14.45
N THR A 143 -5.14 -13.66 -15.59
CA THR A 143 -4.47 -14.65 -16.46
C THR A 143 -3.33 -14.00 -17.24
N ALA A 144 -2.36 -14.80 -17.67
CA ALA A 144 -1.33 -14.38 -18.60
C ALA A 144 -1.36 -15.26 -19.86
N LYS A 145 -0.84 -14.74 -20.99
CA LYS A 145 -0.88 -15.42 -22.30
C LYS A 145 -0.31 -16.84 -22.26
N PHE A 146 0.81 -17.02 -21.52
CA PHE A 146 1.50 -18.32 -21.41
C PHE A 146 1.16 -19.06 -20.12
N HIS A 147 0.27 -18.52 -19.29
CA HIS A 147 -0.22 -19.13 -18.06
C HIS A 147 -1.69 -18.71 -17.85
N PRO A 148 -2.65 -19.37 -18.54
CA PRO A 148 -4.05 -18.96 -18.60
C PRO A 148 -4.84 -19.31 -17.33
N VAL A 149 -4.20 -19.28 -16.17
CA VAL A 149 -4.82 -19.45 -14.85
C VAL A 149 -4.82 -18.10 -14.14
N PHE A 150 -5.92 -17.77 -13.48
CA PHE A 150 -5.97 -16.59 -12.61
C PHE A 150 -5.01 -16.79 -11.43
N ASP A 151 -4.12 -15.82 -11.26
CA ASP A 151 -3.10 -15.85 -10.21
C ASP A 151 -2.57 -14.44 -9.97
N ASN A 152 -1.83 -14.24 -8.88
CA ASN A 152 -1.09 -13.02 -8.67
C ASN A 152 0.02 -12.85 -9.73
N ARG A 153 0.07 -11.66 -10.32
CA ARG A 153 1.10 -11.26 -11.28
C ARG A 153 1.72 -9.96 -10.80
N LEU A 154 2.99 -9.79 -11.11
CA LEU A 154 3.72 -8.55 -10.90
C LEU A 154 3.90 -7.85 -12.24
N PHE A 155 3.49 -6.60 -12.32
CA PHE A 155 3.71 -5.73 -13.47
C PHE A 155 4.61 -4.58 -13.07
N ILE A 156 5.59 -4.26 -13.89
CA ILE A 156 6.48 -3.12 -13.75
C ILE A 156 6.19 -2.14 -14.87
N TYR A 157 5.97 -0.90 -14.49
CA TYR A 157 5.76 0.22 -15.39
C TYR A 157 6.86 1.24 -15.20
N ALA A 158 7.40 1.80 -16.27
CA ALA A 158 8.24 2.99 -16.21
C ALA A 158 7.36 4.19 -15.86
N TRP A 159 7.85 5.06 -14.98
CA TRP A 159 7.24 6.35 -14.70
C TRP A 159 7.89 7.44 -15.56
N GLU A 160 7.13 8.02 -16.47
CA GLU A 160 7.63 9.06 -17.37
C GLU A 160 6.62 10.20 -17.52
N LYS A 161 7.04 11.42 -17.20
CA LYS A 161 6.23 12.64 -17.40
C LYS A 161 4.84 12.58 -16.73
N GLY A 162 4.77 11.98 -15.55
CA GLY A 162 3.52 11.87 -14.80
C GLY A 162 2.58 10.77 -15.26
N MET A 163 3.05 9.84 -16.12
CA MET A 163 2.30 8.70 -16.65
C MET A 163 3.07 7.40 -16.47
N ILE A 164 2.34 6.28 -16.51
CA ILE A 164 2.93 4.93 -16.47
C ILE A 164 2.94 4.30 -17.86
N TYR A 165 4.06 3.65 -18.20
CA TYR A 165 4.24 2.90 -19.46
C TYR A 165 4.67 1.48 -19.17
N PRO A 166 4.08 0.44 -19.81
CA PRO A 166 4.47 -0.93 -19.57
C PRO A 166 5.96 -1.16 -19.82
N LYS A 167 6.70 -1.63 -18.82
CA LYS A 167 8.10 -2.04 -18.90
C LYS A 167 8.22 -3.56 -18.88
N TRP A 168 7.55 -4.21 -17.93
CA TRP A 168 7.50 -5.67 -17.83
C TRP A 168 6.15 -6.12 -17.27
N LEU A 169 5.48 -6.97 -18.01
CA LEU A 169 4.21 -7.56 -17.62
C LEU A 169 4.41 -9.06 -17.35
N GLY A 170 4.89 -9.37 -16.15
CA GLY A 170 5.31 -10.71 -15.76
C GLY A 170 4.18 -11.73 -15.77
N SER A 171 4.42 -12.90 -16.37
CA SER A 171 3.44 -13.98 -16.35
C SER A 171 3.46 -14.75 -15.02
N ARG A 172 4.61 -14.88 -14.38
CA ARG A 172 4.80 -15.47 -13.04
C ARG A 172 6.24 -15.25 -12.57
N LEU A 173 6.47 -15.35 -11.25
CA LEU A 173 7.78 -15.60 -10.65
C LEU A 173 8.11 -17.10 -10.63
N SER A 174 9.08 -17.54 -9.85
CA SER A 174 9.44 -18.97 -9.78
C SER A 174 8.33 -19.85 -9.21
N SER A 175 7.50 -19.30 -8.33
CA SER A 175 6.28 -19.94 -7.80
C SER A 175 5.15 -18.90 -7.73
N PRO A 176 3.88 -19.34 -7.55
CA PRO A 176 2.81 -18.43 -7.18
C PRO A 176 3.17 -17.68 -5.88
N PHE A 177 2.85 -16.40 -5.82
CA PHE A 177 3.16 -15.56 -4.66
C PHE A 177 1.91 -14.88 -4.11
N VAL A 178 1.94 -14.53 -2.83
CA VAL A 178 0.83 -13.85 -2.14
C VAL A 178 1.13 -12.39 -1.87
N ASP A 179 2.41 -12.03 -1.69
CA ASP A 179 2.84 -10.66 -1.41
C ASP A 179 4.25 -10.40 -1.95
N PHE A 180 4.61 -9.13 -2.11
CA PHE A 180 5.94 -8.71 -2.54
C PHE A 180 6.30 -7.34 -1.97
N ASP A 181 7.61 -7.06 -1.93
CA ASP A 181 8.19 -5.77 -1.55
C ASP A 181 9.48 -5.56 -2.34
N PHE A 182 10.04 -4.35 -2.29
CA PHE A 182 11.35 -4.03 -2.85
C PHE A 182 12.27 -3.52 -1.76
N ARG A 183 13.49 -4.08 -1.68
CA ARG A 183 14.49 -3.73 -0.69
C ARG A 183 15.89 -3.84 -1.26
N ASP A 184 16.74 -2.91 -0.89
CA ASP A 184 18.19 -3.03 -1.12
C ASP A 184 18.77 -3.99 -0.05
N MET A 185 18.91 -5.26 -0.43
CA MET A 185 19.35 -6.31 0.49
C MET A 185 20.87 -6.47 0.55
N ASN A 186 21.58 -6.00 -0.46
CA ASN A 186 23.04 -6.12 -0.57
C ASN A 186 23.76 -4.76 -0.41
N HIS A 187 22.98 -3.67 -0.21
CA HIS A 187 23.46 -2.30 -0.01
C HIS A 187 24.24 -1.74 -1.23
N ASP A 188 23.87 -2.12 -2.44
CA ASP A 188 24.45 -1.59 -3.68
C ASP A 188 23.65 -0.43 -4.29
N GLY A 189 22.52 -0.07 -3.68
CA GLY A 189 21.62 0.98 -4.10
C GLY A 189 20.57 0.54 -5.12
N ILE A 190 20.57 -0.73 -5.55
CA ILE A 190 19.56 -1.32 -6.43
C ILE A 190 18.58 -2.13 -5.60
N LEU A 191 17.30 -2.01 -5.88
CA LEU A 191 16.29 -2.69 -5.10
C LEU A 191 16.03 -4.11 -5.63
N GLU A 192 16.21 -5.12 -4.79
CA GLU A 192 15.75 -6.48 -5.06
C GLU A 192 14.25 -6.61 -4.83
N LEU A 193 13.59 -7.38 -5.69
CA LEU A 193 12.24 -7.84 -5.46
C LEU A 193 12.25 -8.97 -4.41
N ILE A 194 11.51 -8.78 -3.34
CA ILE A 194 11.28 -9.79 -2.31
C ILE A 194 9.85 -10.30 -2.46
N ALA A 195 9.68 -11.60 -2.65
CA ALA A 195 8.37 -12.21 -2.84
C ALA A 195 8.09 -13.32 -1.81
N LEU A 196 6.88 -13.29 -1.24
CA LEU A 196 6.35 -14.37 -0.40
C LEU A 196 5.63 -15.38 -1.29
N GLU A 197 6.26 -16.50 -1.55
CA GLU A 197 5.82 -17.51 -2.50
C GLU A 197 5.31 -18.78 -1.83
N TYR A 198 4.37 -19.46 -2.49
CA TYR A 198 3.96 -20.82 -2.08
C TYR A 198 5.04 -21.86 -2.38
N GLN A 199 5.24 -22.78 -1.43
CA GLN A 199 5.95 -24.02 -1.61
C GLN A 199 4.98 -25.15 -2.03
N LYS A 200 5.50 -26.30 -2.45
CA LYS A 200 4.67 -27.43 -2.90
C LYS A 200 3.82 -28.06 -1.79
N ASP A 201 4.24 -27.91 -0.57
CA ASP A 201 3.57 -28.41 0.65
C ASP A 201 2.50 -27.44 1.19
N GLY A 202 2.29 -26.29 0.52
CA GLY A 202 1.33 -25.24 0.93
C GLY A 202 1.90 -24.24 1.94
N LEU A 203 3.08 -24.50 2.49
CA LEU A 203 3.81 -23.49 3.28
C LEU A 203 4.36 -22.41 2.35
N LYS A 204 4.90 -21.34 2.91
CA LYS A 204 5.44 -20.23 2.14
C LYS A 204 6.95 -20.10 2.35
N ARG A 205 7.59 -19.42 1.40
CA ARG A 205 9.00 -19.02 1.46
C ARG A 205 9.13 -17.56 1.06
N VAL A 206 10.13 -16.90 1.59
CA VAL A 206 10.56 -15.56 1.12
C VAL A 206 11.71 -15.76 0.15
N MET A 207 11.54 -15.27 -1.07
CA MET A 207 12.46 -15.37 -2.18
C MET A 207 12.91 -13.98 -2.61
N ALA A 208 14.23 -13.81 -2.84
CA ALA A 208 14.79 -12.61 -3.40
C ALA A 208 15.10 -12.77 -4.88
N TYR A 209 14.89 -11.69 -5.63
CA TYR A 209 15.07 -11.63 -7.07
C TYR A 209 15.79 -10.34 -7.45
N GLU A 210 16.71 -10.42 -8.41
CA GLU A 210 17.32 -9.28 -9.07
C GLU A 210 16.68 -9.00 -10.42
N TRP A 211 16.67 -7.75 -10.83
CA TRP A 211 16.28 -7.34 -12.16
C TRP A 211 17.42 -7.59 -13.18
N THR A 212 17.10 -8.19 -14.32
CA THR A 212 18.09 -8.56 -15.35
C THR A 212 17.93 -7.75 -16.64
N GLY A 213 17.16 -6.65 -16.60
CA GLY A 213 16.82 -5.86 -17.79
C GLY A 213 15.63 -6.40 -18.59
N PHE A 214 15.25 -7.66 -18.39
CA PHE A 214 14.15 -8.31 -19.11
C PHE A 214 13.18 -9.07 -18.18
N GLY A 215 13.45 -9.12 -16.89
CA GLY A 215 12.63 -9.80 -15.90
C GLY A 215 13.43 -10.07 -14.64
N PHE A 216 12.83 -10.82 -13.71
CA PHE A 216 13.41 -11.11 -12.42
C PHE A 216 14.04 -12.52 -12.38
N ARG A 217 15.30 -12.60 -11.93
CA ARG A 217 16.02 -13.82 -11.67
C ARG A 217 16.10 -14.08 -10.17
N GLY A 218 15.65 -15.25 -9.70
CA GLY A 218 15.78 -15.63 -8.29
C GLY A 218 17.25 -15.78 -7.89
N ILE A 219 17.61 -15.13 -6.78
CA ILE A 219 19.01 -15.10 -6.29
C ILE A 219 19.18 -15.74 -4.92
N ALA A 220 18.18 -15.63 -4.03
CA ALA A 220 18.30 -16.20 -2.69
C ALA A 220 16.94 -16.62 -2.11
N ILE A 221 16.96 -17.58 -1.20
CA ILE A 221 15.83 -17.94 -0.35
C ILE A 221 16.14 -17.40 1.05
N LEU A 222 15.39 -16.38 1.47
CA LEU A 222 15.58 -15.69 2.74
C LEU A 222 14.90 -16.41 3.92
N GLY A 223 13.85 -17.17 3.66
CA GLY A 223 13.12 -17.95 4.65
C GLY A 223 12.28 -19.05 4.03
N LYS A 224 12.07 -20.14 4.76
CA LYS A 224 11.30 -21.32 4.33
C LYS A 224 10.30 -21.75 5.40
N ASN A 225 9.29 -22.51 4.99
CA ASN A 225 8.30 -23.16 5.87
C ASN A 225 7.53 -22.13 6.72
N LEU A 226 7.15 -21.02 6.12
CA LEU A 226 6.51 -19.89 6.79
C LEU A 226 4.99 -20.02 6.72
N LEU A 227 4.32 -19.52 7.78
CA LEU A 227 2.84 -19.47 7.89
C LEU A 227 2.28 -18.05 7.78
N MET A 228 3.13 -17.06 7.48
CA MET A 228 2.73 -15.66 7.31
C MET A 228 1.92 -15.43 6.02
N ASP A 229 1.16 -14.35 5.99
CA ASP A 229 0.35 -13.95 4.83
C ASP A 229 0.81 -12.64 4.19
N SER A 230 1.72 -11.91 4.84
CA SER A 230 2.32 -10.67 4.34
C SER A 230 3.82 -10.67 4.49
N ILE A 231 4.51 -10.02 3.55
CA ILE A 231 5.96 -9.83 3.61
C ILE A 231 6.37 -8.92 4.77
N SER A 232 5.48 -8.06 5.23
CA SER A 232 5.71 -7.18 6.39
C SER A 232 5.89 -7.94 7.72
N GLU A 233 5.41 -9.18 7.79
CA GLU A 233 5.59 -10.07 8.95
C GLU A 233 6.99 -10.70 8.99
N PHE A 234 7.76 -10.61 7.91
CA PHE A 234 9.07 -11.22 7.81
C PHE A 234 10.14 -10.33 8.45
N CYS A 235 10.92 -10.88 9.38
CA CYS A 235 12.06 -10.19 9.98
C CYS A 235 13.26 -10.26 9.05
N PHE A 236 13.72 -9.09 8.60
CA PHE A 236 14.91 -8.96 7.73
C PHE A 236 16.20 -8.69 8.51
N GLU A 237 16.14 -8.41 9.83
CA GLU A 237 17.30 -8.08 10.64
C GLU A 237 18.35 -9.21 10.63
N GLY A 238 19.61 -8.85 10.36
CA GLY A 238 20.74 -9.79 10.31
C GLY A 238 20.76 -10.74 9.12
N ARG A 239 20.03 -10.45 8.05
CA ARG A 239 20.00 -11.26 6.82
C ARG A 239 20.63 -10.52 5.66
N ASP A 240 21.95 -10.46 5.62
CA ASP A 240 22.71 -10.02 4.45
C ASP A 240 22.86 -11.16 3.44
N PHE A 241 22.80 -10.87 2.14
CA PHE A 241 23.03 -11.86 1.08
C PHE A 241 24.39 -12.55 1.16
N ASN A 242 25.39 -11.90 1.76
CA ASN A 242 26.74 -12.44 1.91
C ASN A 242 26.83 -13.60 2.90
N GLU A 243 25.79 -13.87 3.69
CA GLU A 243 25.74 -14.98 4.67
C GLU A 243 24.86 -16.15 4.21
N ILE A 244 24.19 -16.05 3.03
CA ILE A 244 23.18 -17.03 2.56
C ILE A 244 23.67 -17.81 1.33
N GLN A 245 24.95 -18.08 1.22
CA GLN A 245 25.51 -19.03 0.22
C GLN A 245 25.51 -20.47 0.68
#